data_f6c4bc939454ea148547941145ecdbbc
#
_entry.id   f6c4bc939454ea148547941145ecdbbc
#
_cell.length_a   1.000
_cell.length_b   1.000
_cell.length_c   1.000
_cell.angle_alpha   90.00
_cell.angle_beta   90.00
_cell.angle_gamma   90.00
#
_symmetry.space_group_name_H-M   'P 1'
#
loop_
_entity.id
_entity.type
_entity.pdbx_description
1 polymer ?
#
loop_
_entity_poly.entity_id
_entity_poly.type
_entity_poly.pdbx_seq_one_letter_code
_entity_poly.pdbx_strand_id
1 'polypeptide(L)' 'MEVPAGCTAEQVLEILSKNFPHAKPILKSTRLAHQDEYVDKQSVLTAGEEYCLIPPVSGG' A
#
# COMPACT_ATOMS: atom_id res chain seq x y z
N MET A 1 9.23 -0.51 -2.14
CA MET A 1 8.42 -0.96 -3.28
C MET A 1 8.20 0.18 -4.24
N GLU A 2 8.50 -0.02 -5.47
CA GLU A 2 8.23 0.98 -6.50
C GLU A 2 6.79 0.89 -6.96
N VAL A 3 6.20 2.05 -7.24
CA VAL A 3 4.80 2.12 -7.65
C VAL A 3 4.67 2.86 -8.98
N PRO A 4 3.64 2.55 -9.78
CA PRO A 4 3.39 3.29 -11.01
C PRO A 4 3.02 4.74 -10.71
N ALA A 5 3.41 5.65 -11.59
CA ALA A 5 3.07 7.05 -11.45
C ALA A 5 1.56 7.24 -11.58
N GLY A 6 1.01 8.16 -10.80
CA GLY A 6 -0.38 8.52 -10.89
C GLY A 6 -1.37 7.60 -10.21
N CYS A 7 -0.88 6.55 -9.55
CA CYS A 7 -1.74 5.66 -8.79
C CYS A 7 -1.90 6.18 -7.37
N THR A 8 -3.06 5.96 -6.78
CA THR A 8 -3.25 6.21 -5.35
C THR A 8 -2.78 5.01 -4.55
N ALA A 9 -2.58 5.21 -3.25
CA ALA A 9 -2.21 4.11 -2.36
C ALA A 9 -3.27 3.00 -2.40
N GLU A 10 -4.53 3.38 -2.45
CA GLU A 10 -5.62 2.41 -2.55
C GLU A 10 -5.53 1.57 -3.82
N GLN A 11 -5.22 2.20 -4.94
CA GLN A 11 -5.07 1.49 -6.20
C GLN A 11 -3.91 0.50 -6.18
N VAL A 12 -2.81 0.88 -5.54
CA VAL A 12 -1.67 -0.03 -5.40
C VAL A 12 -2.06 -1.25 -4.58
N LEU A 13 -2.78 -1.04 -3.48
CA LEU A 13 -3.24 -2.15 -2.65
C LEU A 13 -4.21 -3.05 -3.41
N GLU A 14 -5.04 -2.49 -4.27
CA GLU A 14 -5.93 -3.30 -5.11
C GLU A 14 -5.15 -4.16 -6.11
N ILE A 15 -4.13 -3.59 -6.72
CA ILE A 15 -3.28 -4.34 -7.65
C ILE A 15 -2.62 -5.51 -6.91
N LEU A 16 -2.11 -5.27 -5.72
CA LEU A 16 -1.50 -6.31 -4.92
C LEU A 16 -2.51 -7.39 -4.54
N SER A 17 -3.75 -7.00 -4.25
CA SER A 17 -4.81 -7.96 -3.95
C SER A 17 -5.09 -8.89 -5.12
N LYS A 18 -5.03 -8.37 -6.33
CA LYS A 18 -5.24 -9.18 -7.53
C LYS A 18 -4.09 -10.14 -7.77
N ASN A 19 -2.86 -9.69 -7.52
CA ASN A 19 -1.69 -10.52 -7.71
C ASN A 19 -1.49 -11.54 -6.59
N PHE A 20 -1.95 -11.19 -5.40
CA PHE A 20 -1.79 -12.05 -4.22
C PHE A 20 -3.14 -12.21 -3.51
N PRO A 21 -4.06 -12.99 -4.10
CA PRO A 21 -5.42 -13.10 -3.55
C PRO A 21 -5.47 -13.65 -2.12
N HIS A 22 -4.48 -14.45 -1.74
CA HIS A 22 -4.43 -14.96 -0.37
C HIS A 22 -4.14 -13.86 0.65
N ALA A 23 -3.52 -12.78 0.22
CA ALA A 23 -3.21 -11.66 1.09
C ALA A 23 -4.30 -10.59 1.09
N LYS A 24 -5.35 -10.79 0.33
CA LYS A 24 -6.41 -9.79 0.20
C LYS A 24 -6.99 -9.32 1.55
N PRO A 25 -7.31 -10.22 2.49
CA PRO A 25 -7.83 -9.78 3.78
C PRO A 25 -6.81 -8.94 4.56
N ILE A 26 -5.54 -9.26 4.44
CA ILE A 26 -4.48 -8.51 5.11
C ILE A 26 -4.29 -7.16 4.42
N LEU A 27 -4.34 -7.15 3.09
CA LEU A 27 -4.13 -5.93 2.33
C LEU A 27 -5.21 -4.89 2.56
N LYS A 28 -6.42 -5.30 2.93
CA LYS A 28 -7.49 -4.37 3.27
C LYS A 28 -7.12 -3.48 4.45
N SER A 29 -6.32 -4.00 5.37
CA SER A 29 -5.90 -3.28 6.57
C SER A 29 -4.45 -2.81 6.48
N THR A 30 -3.80 -3.09 5.37
CA THR A 30 -2.41 -2.69 5.17
C THR A 30 -2.35 -1.22 4.76
N ARG A 31 -1.34 -0.54 5.25
CA ARG A 31 -1.11 0.86 4.90
C ARG A 31 0.22 1.00 4.19
N LEU A 32 0.36 2.08 3.45
CA LEU A 32 1.64 2.45 2.87
C LEU A 32 2.28 3.53 3.73
N ALA A 33 3.59 3.50 3.81
CA ALA A 33 4.35 4.53 4.49
C ALA A 33 5.48 5.01 3.60
N HIS A 34 5.81 6.27 3.73
CA HIS A 34 6.86 6.91 2.97
C HIS A 34 7.60 7.87 3.91
N GLN A 35 8.90 7.68 4.05
CA GLN A 35 9.73 8.51 4.92
C GLN A 35 9.16 8.62 6.34
N ASP A 36 8.84 7.47 6.91
CA ASP A 36 8.33 7.34 8.28
C ASP A 36 6.94 7.94 8.50
N GLU A 37 6.22 8.25 7.44
CA GLU A 37 4.87 8.76 7.55
C GLU A 37 3.89 7.86 6.80
N TYR A 38 2.70 7.68 7.37
CA TYR A 38 1.64 6.95 6.68
C TYR A 38 1.13 7.76 5.50
N VAL A 39 0.89 7.06 4.40
CA VAL A 39 0.34 7.65 3.20
C VAL A 39 -1.17 7.47 3.21
N ASP A 40 -1.90 8.55 2.95
CA ASP A 40 -3.35 8.49 2.82
C ASP A 40 -3.72 7.62 1.62
N LYS A 41 -4.77 6.81 1.76
CA LYS A 41 -5.20 5.92 0.69
C LYS A 41 -5.56 6.66 -0.58
N GLN A 42 -5.99 7.89 -0.46
CA GLN A 42 -6.39 8.69 -1.61
C GLN A 42 -5.28 9.56 -2.17
N SER A 43 -4.11 9.52 -1.53
CA SER A 43 -2.97 10.28 -2.02
C SER A 43 -2.41 9.65 -3.28
N VAL A 44 -2.10 10.48 -4.25
CA VAL A 44 -1.44 10.03 -5.48
C VAL A 44 0.04 9.78 -5.17
N LEU A 45 0.51 8.62 -5.54
CA LEU A 45 1.89 8.25 -5.28
C LEU A 45 2.83 8.77 -6.37
N THR A 46 4.06 9.02 -5.99
CA THR A 46 5.07 9.56 -6.88
C THR A 46 5.95 8.42 -7.40
N ALA A 47 6.15 8.39 -8.72
CA ALA A 47 7.04 7.41 -9.33
C ALA A 47 8.48 7.66 -8.88
N GLY A 48 9.23 6.58 -8.70
CA GLY A 48 10.62 6.68 -8.29
C GLY A 48 10.81 6.79 -6.79
N GLU A 49 9.74 6.96 -6.03
CA GLU A 49 9.81 6.99 -4.58
C GLU A 49 9.60 5.58 -4.02
N GLU A 50 10.16 5.35 -2.86
CA GLU A 50 10.04 4.06 -2.21
C GLU A 50 8.97 4.10 -1.14
N TYR A 51 8.08 3.13 -1.18
CA TYR A 51 6.99 3.01 -0.20
C TYR A 51 7.10 1.68 0.52
N CYS A 52 6.76 1.68 1.79
CA CYS A 52 6.77 0.46 2.60
C CYS A 52 5.35 0.01 2.88
N LEU A 53 5.14 -1.29 2.88
CA LEU A 53 3.86 -1.86 3.28
C LEU A 53 3.88 -2.08 4.79
N ILE A 54 2.88 -1.54 5.45
CA ILE A 54 2.73 -1.69 6.90
C ILE A 54 1.51 -2.58 7.13
N PRO A 55 1.70 -3.86 7.40
CA PRO A 55 0.58 -4.76 7.66
C PRO A 55 -0.09 -4.41 8.99
N PRO A 56 -1.34 -4.84 9.16
CA PRO A 56 -2.00 -4.60 10.44
C PRO A 56 -1.31 -5.37 11.55
N VAL A 57 -1.20 -4.74 12.70
CA VAL A 57 -0.70 -5.41 13.88
C VAL A 57 -1.83 -6.29 14.38
N SER A 58 -1.63 -7.60 14.37
CA SER A 58 -2.61 -8.45 15.03
C SER A 58 -2.44 -8.22 16.51
N GLY A 59 -3.43 -7.66 17.11
CA GLY A 59 -3.37 -7.29 18.50
C GLY A 59 -3.35 -8.46 19.45
N GLY A 60 -2.95 -9.51 18.93
CA GLY A 60 -2.82 -10.71 19.78
C GLY A 60 -1.93 -10.42 20.89
#